data_32959cc9ba664965da0489c31dd13904
#
_entry.id   32959cc9ba664965da0489c31dd13904
#
_cell.length_a   1.000
_cell.length_b   1.000
_cell.length_c   1.000
_cell.angle_alpha   90.00
_cell.angle_beta   90.00
_cell.angle_gamma   90.00
#
_symmetry.space_group_name_H-M   'P 1'
#
loop_
_entity.id
_entity.type
_entity.pdbx_description
1 polymer ?
#
loop_
_entity_poly.entity_id
_entity_poly.type
_entity_poly.pdbx_seq_one_letter_code
_entity_poly.pdbx_strand_id
1 'polypeptide(L)'
;MRAAALLLLCGILAACAAPALTLYTLGAPPAASPADPLGRTPVVIALARVSIQDDLDTEDIVVRDGSVLRRSHQGRWASRLSMGITDRLTQRLAARYPGALVTDRPLSDTPTDRILINIGRLDVTSAGVATLDADWLVVPRDANAPTERNRARFSMAGPVATDQDVVALIGALVDKLADAIAIPTLASAKGR
;
A
#
# COMPACT_ATOMS: atom_id res chain seq x y z
N MET A 1 26.51 49.90 20.63
CA MET A 1 26.65 48.54 21.19
C MET A 1 25.31 47.83 21.43
N ARG A 2 24.26 48.50 21.95
CA ARG A 2 22.96 47.86 22.20
C ARG A 2 22.18 47.43 20.92
N ALA A 3 22.28 48.20 19.84
CA ALA A 3 21.62 47.87 18.56
C ALA A 3 22.27 46.67 17.84
N ALA A 4 23.60 46.52 17.94
CA ALA A 4 24.31 45.36 17.36
C ALA A 4 23.98 44.03 18.06
N ALA A 5 23.79 44.09 19.39
CA ALA A 5 23.39 42.90 20.20
C ALA A 5 21.95 42.47 19.85
N LEU A 6 21.02 43.39 19.58
CA LEU A 6 19.66 43.08 19.19
C LEU A 6 19.59 42.43 17.80
N LEU A 7 20.38 42.91 16.84
CA LEU A 7 20.48 42.32 15.49
C LEU A 7 21.08 40.88 15.53
N LEU A 8 22.06 40.66 16.40
CA LEU A 8 22.64 39.33 16.56
C LEU A 8 21.63 38.33 17.20
N LEU A 9 20.83 38.78 18.15
CA LEU A 9 19.82 37.98 18.80
C LEU A 9 18.67 37.59 17.84
N CYS A 10 18.22 38.51 16.96
CA CYS A 10 17.23 38.21 15.92
C CYS A 10 17.73 37.20 14.88
N GLY A 11 19.02 37.20 14.56
CA GLY A 11 19.63 36.26 13.60
C GLY A 11 19.64 34.81 14.12
N ILE A 12 19.74 34.60 15.43
CA ILE A 12 19.79 33.27 16.06
C ILE A 12 18.40 32.62 16.13
N LEU A 13 17.33 33.41 16.21
CA LEU A 13 15.95 32.92 16.24
C LEU A 13 15.44 32.44 14.88
N ALA A 14 16.04 32.87 13.77
CA ALA A 14 15.66 32.41 12.43
C ALA A 14 16.22 31.03 12.02
N ALA A 15 17.15 30.47 12.81
CA ALA A 15 17.86 29.22 12.49
C ALA A 15 17.12 27.94 12.93
N CYS A 16 15.96 28.04 13.61
CA CYS A 16 15.21 26.90 14.14
C CYS A 16 13.95 26.53 13.32
N ALA A 17 13.91 26.82 12.02
CA ALA A 17 12.86 26.27 11.18
C ALA A 17 13.11 24.76 11.01
N ALA A 18 12.34 23.91 11.71
CA ALA A 18 12.36 22.48 11.47
C ALA A 18 12.01 22.21 9.98
N PRO A 19 12.71 21.30 9.31
CA PRO A 19 12.40 20.98 7.91
C PRO A 19 10.94 20.52 7.79
N ALA A 20 10.26 20.95 6.74
CA ALA A 20 8.86 20.62 6.51
C ALA A 20 8.69 19.10 6.35
N LEU A 21 7.71 18.54 7.03
CA LEU A 21 7.32 17.14 6.92
C LEU A 21 6.71 16.88 5.54
N THR A 22 7.21 15.86 4.83
CA THR A 22 6.66 15.42 3.54
C THR A 22 5.81 14.18 3.74
N LEU A 23 4.56 14.22 3.29
CA LEU A 23 3.65 13.07 3.35
C LEU A 23 3.63 12.34 2.01
N TYR A 24 3.77 11.01 2.08
CA TYR A 24 3.77 10.10 0.94
C TYR A 24 2.55 9.19 0.96
N THR A 25 2.02 8.89 -0.22
CA THR A 25 0.99 7.87 -0.44
C THR A 25 1.54 6.75 -1.31
N LEU A 26 1.01 5.54 -1.21
CA LEU A 26 1.40 4.42 -2.07
C LEU A 26 0.82 4.48 -3.48
N GLY A 27 0.03 5.46 -3.81
CA GLY A 27 -0.53 5.65 -5.14
C GLY A 27 -0.91 7.09 -5.40
N ALA A 28 -0.80 7.52 -6.66
CA ALA A 28 -1.53 8.69 -7.10
C ALA A 28 -3.04 8.36 -7.04
N PRO A 29 -3.91 9.34 -6.71
CA PRO A 29 -5.34 9.13 -6.86
C PRO A 29 -5.59 8.65 -8.28
N PRO A 30 -6.48 7.65 -8.48
CA PRO A 30 -6.79 7.16 -9.82
C PRO A 30 -7.24 8.35 -10.66
N ALA A 31 -6.68 8.47 -11.86
CA ALA A 31 -7.22 9.41 -12.84
C ALA A 31 -8.71 9.08 -12.97
N ALA A 32 -9.58 10.10 -12.88
CA ALA A 32 -11.02 9.92 -13.03
C ALA A 32 -11.27 9.25 -14.38
N SER A 33 -11.42 7.94 -14.38
CA SER A 33 -11.94 7.22 -15.55
C SER A 33 -13.42 7.55 -15.66
N PRO A 34 -13.96 7.72 -16.90
CA PRO A 34 -15.40 7.76 -17.08
C PRO A 34 -15.99 6.56 -16.35
N ALA A 35 -16.99 6.78 -15.53
CA ALA A 35 -17.64 5.70 -14.80
C ALA A 35 -18.24 4.73 -15.81
N ASP A 36 -17.61 3.58 -16.02
CA ASP A 36 -18.24 2.49 -16.73
C ASP A 36 -19.42 2.01 -15.87
N PRO A 37 -20.65 2.01 -16.42
CA PRO A 37 -21.79 1.53 -15.65
C PRO A 37 -21.56 0.07 -15.32
N LEU A 38 -21.48 -0.23 -14.02
CA LEU A 38 -21.51 -1.60 -13.54
C LEU A 38 -22.84 -2.24 -14.01
N GLY A 39 -22.78 -3.46 -14.49
CA GLY A 39 -23.99 -4.20 -14.87
C GLY A 39 -25.00 -4.28 -13.72
N ARG A 40 -26.23 -4.70 -14.00
CA ARG A 40 -27.32 -4.77 -13.01
C ARG A 40 -26.98 -5.62 -11.78
N THR A 41 -26.10 -6.60 -11.93
CA THR A 41 -25.64 -7.48 -10.84
C THR A 41 -24.12 -7.68 -10.99
N PRO A 42 -23.32 -6.67 -10.63
CA PRO A 42 -21.88 -6.79 -10.78
C PRO A 42 -21.33 -7.85 -9.83
N VAL A 43 -20.25 -8.50 -10.23
CA VAL A 43 -19.43 -9.27 -9.28
C VAL A 43 -18.83 -8.29 -8.28
N VAL A 44 -19.03 -8.57 -7.00
CA VAL A 44 -18.53 -7.72 -5.90
C VAL A 44 -17.40 -8.43 -5.21
N ILE A 45 -16.25 -7.78 -5.17
CA ILE A 45 -15.04 -8.29 -4.53
C ILE A 45 -14.71 -7.39 -3.34
N ALA A 46 -14.80 -7.94 -2.14
CA ALA A 46 -14.44 -7.23 -0.93
C ALA A 46 -12.98 -7.55 -0.54
N LEU A 47 -12.12 -6.55 -0.53
CA LEU A 47 -10.78 -6.65 0.01
C LEU A 47 -10.81 -6.27 1.49
N ALA A 48 -10.48 -7.21 2.38
CA ALA A 48 -10.29 -6.88 3.78
C ALA A 48 -9.02 -6.04 3.94
N ARG A 49 -9.00 -5.19 4.97
CA ARG A 49 -7.77 -4.46 5.31
C ARG A 49 -6.61 -5.46 5.45
N VAL A 50 -5.50 -5.14 4.79
CA VAL A 50 -4.30 -5.97 4.82
C VAL A 50 -3.77 -6.06 6.24
N SER A 51 -3.47 -7.28 6.69
CA SER A 51 -2.73 -7.51 7.94
C SER A 51 -1.24 -7.42 7.65
N ILE A 52 -0.52 -6.70 8.49
CA ILE A 52 0.93 -6.51 8.44
C ILE A 52 1.47 -6.50 9.87
N GLN A 53 2.74 -6.77 10.07
CA GLN A 53 3.38 -6.73 11.38
C GLN A 53 3.24 -5.34 12.03
N ASP A 54 2.95 -5.30 13.34
CA ASP A 54 2.63 -4.08 14.09
C ASP A 54 3.77 -3.05 14.08
N ASP A 55 5.03 -3.50 14.07
CA ASP A 55 6.21 -2.64 14.00
C ASP A 55 6.36 -1.92 12.66
N LEU A 56 5.71 -2.43 11.60
CA LEU A 56 5.65 -1.83 10.27
C LEU A 56 4.34 -1.07 10.00
N ASP A 57 3.26 -1.37 10.74
CA ASP A 57 1.96 -0.69 10.55
C ASP A 57 1.95 0.70 11.21
N THR A 58 2.86 1.52 10.81
CA THR A 58 3.05 2.89 11.29
C THR A 58 2.96 3.89 10.13
N GLU A 59 3.07 5.17 10.45
CA GLU A 59 3.21 6.24 9.46
C GLU A 59 4.68 6.54 9.14
N ASP A 60 5.61 5.83 9.76
CA ASP A 60 7.03 6.03 9.49
C ASP A 60 7.47 5.34 8.19
N ILE A 61 8.27 6.03 7.38
CA ILE A 61 9.03 5.40 6.31
C ILE A 61 10.30 4.86 6.93
N VAL A 62 10.50 3.54 6.84
CA VAL A 62 11.61 2.85 7.48
C VAL A 62 12.49 2.10 6.46
N VAL A 63 13.79 2.11 6.72
CA VAL A 63 14.80 1.33 5.99
C VAL A 63 15.58 0.50 7.00
N ARG A 64 15.78 -0.77 6.69
CA ARG A 64 16.56 -1.69 7.53
C ARG A 64 18.05 -1.59 7.24
N ASP A 65 18.82 -1.45 8.30
CA ASP A 65 20.28 -1.49 8.28
C ASP A 65 20.75 -2.58 9.27
N GLY A 66 20.99 -3.78 8.76
CA GLY A 66 21.19 -4.95 9.61
C GLY A 66 19.97 -5.27 10.47
N SER A 67 20.14 -5.22 11.80
CA SER A 67 19.05 -5.41 12.78
C SER A 67 18.34 -4.10 13.16
N VAL A 68 18.79 -2.94 12.65
CA VAL A 68 18.24 -1.63 13.01
C VAL A 68 17.24 -1.16 11.98
N LEU A 69 16.09 -0.66 12.43
CA LEU A 69 15.12 0.05 11.60
C LEU A 69 15.40 1.56 11.72
N ARG A 70 15.83 2.16 10.62
CA ARG A 70 16.06 3.61 10.50
C ARG A 70 14.79 4.26 9.96
N ARG A 71 14.26 5.22 10.72
CA ARG A 71 13.10 6.02 10.32
C ARG A 71 13.55 7.24 9.53
N SER A 72 12.78 7.63 8.53
CA SER A 72 12.99 8.92 7.86
C SER A 72 12.80 10.07 8.85
N HIS A 73 13.61 11.11 8.69
CA HIS A 73 13.50 12.34 9.50
C HIS A 73 12.42 13.28 8.96
N GLN A 74 12.12 13.24 7.67
CA GLN A 74 11.26 14.22 6.98
C GLN A 74 10.06 13.59 6.29
N GLY A 75 10.14 12.30 5.94
CA GLY A 75 9.06 11.58 5.25
C GLY A 75 8.19 10.78 6.20
N ARG A 76 6.88 10.79 5.91
CA ARG A 76 5.89 9.94 6.58
C ARG A 76 4.91 9.41 5.56
N TRP A 77 4.33 8.26 5.82
CA TRP A 77 3.13 7.85 5.13
C TRP A 77 1.97 8.77 5.52
N ALA A 78 1.10 9.12 4.58
CA ALA A 78 -0.09 9.94 4.83
C ALA A 78 -1.16 9.20 5.65
N SER A 79 -1.04 7.88 5.77
CA SER A 79 -1.87 6.99 6.59
C SER A 79 -1.02 5.81 7.04
N ARG A 80 -1.52 4.99 7.98
CA ARG A 80 -0.86 3.73 8.34
C ARG A 80 -0.58 2.88 7.10
N LEU A 81 0.58 2.23 7.07
CA LEU A 81 1.06 1.51 5.89
C LEU A 81 0.07 0.43 5.41
N SER A 82 -0.59 -0.29 6.33
CA SER A 82 -1.63 -1.26 5.98
C SER A 82 -2.80 -0.65 5.20
N MET A 83 -3.19 0.59 5.52
CA MET A 83 -4.25 1.30 4.79
C MET A 83 -3.78 1.68 3.38
N GLY A 84 -2.60 2.27 3.26
CA GLY A 84 -2.03 2.64 1.96
C GLY A 84 -1.85 1.43 1.03
N ILE A 85 -1.41 0.28 1.58
CA ILE A 85 -1.31 -0.97 0.82
C ILE A 85 -2.71 -1.45 0.38
N THR A 86 -3.69 -1.44 1.28
CA THR A 86 -5.07 -1.84 0.97
C THR A 86 -5.66 -0.99 -0.15
N ASP A 87 -5.52 0.33 -0.05
CA ASP A 87 -5.99 1.26 -1.08
C ASP A 87 -5.34 0.98 -2.44
N ARG A 88 -4.00 0.78 -2.47
CA ARG A 88 -3.29 0.48 -3.73
C ARG A 88 -3.72 -0.85 -4.34
N LEU A 89 -3.85 -1.90 -3.53
CA LEU A 89 -4.33 -3.21 -4.00
C LEU A 89 -5.75 -3.11 -4.56
N THR A 90 -6.65 -2.41 -3.85
CA THR A 90 -8.02 -2.17 -4.31
C THR A 90 -8.04 -1.49 -5.69
N GLN A 91 -7.25 -0.43 -5.86
CA GLN A 91 -7.13 0.29 -7.13
C GLN A 91 -6.57 -0.60 -8.26
N ARG A 92 -5.49 -1.37 -7.98
CA ARG A 92 -4.87 -2.26 -8.98
C ARG A 92 -5.82 -3.39 -9.39
N LEU A 93 -6.52 -4.00 -8.44
CA LEU A 93 -7.50 -5.04 -8.72
C LEU A 93 -8.73 -4.47 -9.47
N ALA A 94 -9.22 -3.28 -9.11
CA ALA A 94 -10.30 -2.63 -9.85
C ALA A 94 -9.90 -2.33 -11.31
N ALA A 95 -8.68 -1.85 -11.55
CA ALA A 95 -8.18 -1.62 -12.89
C ALA A 95 -8.02 -2.92 -13.70
N ARG A 96 -7.66 -4.03 -13.05
CA ARG A 96 -7.52 -5.35 -13.68
C ARG A 96 -8.86 -6.00 -14.00
N TYR A 97 -9.90 -5.71 -13.22
CA TYR A 97 -11.23 -6.30 -13.30
C TYR A 97 -12.32 -5.23 -13.46
N PRO A 98 -12.34 -4.48 -14.58
CA PRO A 98 -13.23 -3.32 -14.76
C PRO A 98 -14.73 -3.66 -14.72
N GLY A 99 -15.11 -4.92 -14.96
CA GLY A 99 -16.50 -5.39 -14.85
C GLY A 99 -16.94 -5.76 -13.44
N ALA A 100 -16.05 -5.68 -12.44
CA ALA A 100 -16.34 -6.01 -11.06
C ALA A 100 -16.25 -4.76 -10.17
N LEU A 101 -17.06 -4.72 -9.11
CA LEU A 101 -16.90 -3.76 -8.05
C LEU A 101 -15.87 -4.29 -7.05
N VAL A 102 -14.66 -3.76 -7.08
CA VAL A 102 -13.63 -4.04 -6.07
C VAL A 102 -13.65 -2.95 -5.01
N THR A 103 -13.79 -3.31 -3.74
CA THR A 103 -13.90 -2.35 -2.65
C THR A 103 -13.30 -2.86 -1.35
N ASP A 104 -12.71 -1.98 -0.57
CA ASP A 104 -12.27 -2.17 0.81
C ASP A 104 -13.27 -1.59 1.83
N ARG A 105 -14.34 -0.97 1.32
CA ARG A 105 -15.38 -0.33 2.14
C ARG A 105 -16.40 -1.35 2.66
N PRO A 106 -17.01 -1.09 3.84
CA PRO A 106 -18.12 -1.89 4.29
C PRO A 106 -19.25 -1.95 3.25
N LEU A 107 -19.79 -3.14 3.06
CA LEU A 107 -20.89 -3.41 2.14
C LEU A 107 -22.16 -3.74 2.94
N SER A 108 -23.31 -3.31 2.42
CA SER A 108 -24.62 -3.73 2.94
C SER A 108 -24.94 -5.17 2.55
N ASP A 109 -24.43 -5.61 1.40
CA ASP A 109 -24.69 -6.95 0.83
C ASP A 109 -23.47 -7.86 0.98
N THR A 110 -23.68 -9.17 0.92
CA THR A 110 -22.61 -10.16 0.94
C THR A 110 -21.85 -10.11 -0.39
N PRO A 111 -20.52 -9.87 -0.39
CA PRO A 111 -19.73 -9.86 -1.62
C PRO A 111 -19.70 -11.23 -2.30
N THR A 112 -19.43 -11.25 -3.60
CA THR A 112 -19.24 -12.49 -4.37
C THR A 112 -17.98 -13.23 -3.93
N ASP A 113 -16.89 -12.49 -3.74
CA ASP A 113 -15.62 -13.00 -3.23
C ASP A 113 -15.09 -12.05 -2.15
N ARG A 114 -14.40 -12.61 -1.17
CA ARG A 114 -13.65 -11.87 -0.16
C ARG A 114 -12.17 -12.22 -0.25
N ILE A 115 -11.32 -11.21 -0.30
CA ILE A 115 -9.87 -11.37 -0.31
C ILE A 115 -9.33 -10.98 1.07
N LEU A 116 -8.58 -11.89 1.68
CA LEU A 116 -7.87 -11.68 2.94
C LEU A 116 -6.38 -11.79 2.67
N ILE A 117 -5.59 -10.79 3.04
CA ILE A 117 -4.16 -10.74 2.77
C ILE A 117 -3.41 -10.52 4.08
N ASN A 118 -2.41 -11.36 4.30
CA ASN A 118 -1.45 -11.21 5.38
C ASN A 118 -0.05 -11.00 4.80
N ILE A 119 0.59 -9.88 5.14
CA ILE A 119 1.98 -9.59 4.77
C ILE A 119 2.84 -9.92 5.98
N GLY A 120 3.48 -11.09 5.93
CA GLY A 120 4.37 -11.58 6.99
C GLY A 120 5.73 -10.90 6.99
N ARG A 121 6.13 -10.27 5.85
CA ARG A 121 7.36 -9.49 5.73
C ARG A 121 7.19 -8.39 4.70
N LEU A 122 7.58 -7.18 5.06
CA LEU A 122 7.82 -6.09 4.12
C LEU A 122 9.07 -5.36 4.57
N ASP A 123 10.11 -5.39 3.78
CA ASP A 123 11.44 -4.94 4.19
C ASP A 123 12.14 -4.23 3.04
N VAL A 124 12.73 -3.08 3.32
CA VAL A 124 13.60 -2.36 2.40
C VAL A 124 14.92 -2.15 3.12
N THR A 125 16.00 -2.68 2.55
CA THR A 125 17.33 -2.60 3.18
C THR A 125 18.12 -1.39 2.70
N SER A 126 19.08 -0.93 3.50
CA SER A 126 20.04 0.12 3.12
C SER A 126 20.90 -0.25 1.91
N ALA A 127 21.01 -1.55 1.59
CA ALA A 127 21.66 -2.04 0.37
C ALA A 127 20.77 -1.96 -0.89
N GLY A 128 19.55 -1.40 -0.79
CA GLY A 128 18.66 -1.25 -1.93
C GLY A 128 17.89 -2.50 -2.33
N VAL A 129 17.74 -3.47 -1.43
CA VAL A 129 16.91 -4.67 -1.68
C VAL A 129 15.60 -4.52 -0.92
N ALA A 130 14.50 -4.61 -1.66
CA ALA A 130 13.15 -4.64 -1.12
C ALA A 130 12.56 -6.05 -1.24
N THR A 131 11.89 -6.55 -0.20
CA THR A 131 11.29 -7.89 -0.14
C THR A 131 9.89 -7.82 0.46
N LEU A 132 8.94 -8.55 -0.12
CA LEU A 132 7.58 -8.71 0.38
C LEU A 132 7.24 -10.20 0.39
N ASP A 133 6.89 -10.74 1.56
CA ASP A 133 6.32 -12.08 1.73
C ASP A 133 4.87 -11.95 2.11
N ALA A 134 3.97 -12.56 1.36
CA ALA A 134 2.54 -12.52 1.62
C ALA A 134 1.89 -13.87 1.44
N ASP A 135 0.86 -14.11 2.22
CA ASP A 135 -0.13 -15.16 2.00
C ASP A 135 -1.52 -14.54 1.90
N TRP A 136 -2.36 -15.12 1.04
CA TRP A 136 -3.71 -14.62 0.84
C TRP A 136 -4.71 -15.73 0.58
N LEU A 137 -5.96 -15.41 0.91
CA LEU A 137 -7.13 -16.25 0.70
C LEU A 137 -8.08 -15.53 -0.24
N VAL A 138 -8.66 -16.26 -1.19
CA VAL A 138 -9.85 -15.83 -1.93
C VAL A 138 -11.00 -16.73 -1.50
N VAL A 139 -11.95 -16.15 -0.79
CA VAL A 139 -13.08 -16.86 -0.18
C VAL A 139 -14.34 -16.53 -0.97
N PRO A 140 -14.87 -17.46 -1.78
CA PRO A 140 -16.11 -17.26 -2.50
C PRO A 140 -17.31 -17.26 -1.55
N ARG A 141 -18.39 -16.58 -1.93
CA ARG A 141 -19.68 -16.62 -1.20
C ARG A 141 -20.31 -17.99 -1.23
N ASP A 142 -20.17 -18.71 -2.35
CA ASP A 142 -20.68 -20.08 -2.47
C ASP A 142 -19.84 -21.00 -1.57
N ALA A 143 -20.48 -21.53 -0.53
CA ALA A 143 -19.83 -22.43 0.42
C ALA A 143 -19.35 -23.76 -0.20
N ASN A 144 -19.87 -24.14 -1.38
CA ASN A 144 -19.44 -25.33 -2.10
C ASN A 144 -18.23 -25.06 -3.00
N ALA A 145 -17.92 -23.79 -3.29
CA ALA A 145 -16.73 -23.41 -4.04
C ALA A 145 -15.49 -23.44 -3.13
N PRO A 146 -14.34 -23.93 -3.63
CA PRO A 146 -13.15 -24.04 -2.81
C PRO A 146 -12.57 -22.65 -2.50
N THR A 147 -12.14 -22.46 -1.25
CA THR A 147 -11.31 -21.32 -0.87
C THR A 147 -9.91 -21.50 -1.45
N GLU A 148 -9.45 -20.55 -2.23
CA GLU A 148 -8.08 -20.54 -2.71
C GLU A 148 -7.13 -19.97 -1.67
N ARG A 149 -5.99 -20.64 -1.48
CA ARG A 149 -4.91 -20.25 -0.56
C ARG A 149 -3.62 -20.17 -1.33
N ASN A 150 -2.98 -19.02 -1.27
CA ASN A 150 -1.76 -18.76 -2.01
C ASN A 150 -0.71 -18.12 -1.10
N ARG A 151 0.55 -18.30 -1.46
CA ARG A 151 1.70 -17.66 -0.83
C ARG A 151 2.71 -17.27 -1.90
N ALA A 152 3.32 -16.09 -1.77
CA ALA A 152 4.40 -15.69 -2.64
C ALA A 152 5.42 -14.81 -1.89
N ARG A 153 6.63 -14.83 -2.43
CA ARG A 153 7.72 -13.92 -2.08
C ARG A 153 8.10 -13.11 -3.31
N PHE A 154 8.15 -11.81 -3.14
CA PHE A 154 8.62 -10.88 -4.15
C PHE A 154 9.88 -10.18 -3.64
N SER A 155 10.84 -10.01 -4.52
CA SER A 155 12.04 -9.21 -4.24
C SER A 155 12.40 -8.37 -5.44
N MET A 156 12.99 -7.21 -5.18
CA MET A 156 13.52 -6.33 -6.20
C MET A 156 14.64 -5.47 -5.63
N ALA A 157 15.50 -4.98 -6.50
CA ALA A 157 16.56 -4.04 -6.15
C ALA A 157 16.28 -2.67 -6.76
N GLY A 158 16.69 -1.62 -6.07
CA GLY A 158 16.57 -0.24 -6.54
C GLY A 158 17.21 0.75 -5.58
N PRO A 159 17.20 2.05 -5.94
CA PRO A 159 17.74 3.10 -5.09
C PRO A 159 16.94 3.24 -3.79
N VAL A 160 17.62 3.70 -2.73
CA VAL A 160 17.03 3.97 -1.41
C VAL A 160 17.62 5.25 -0.80
N ALA A 161 18.14 6.12 -1.65
CA ALA A 161 18.79 7.36 -1.22
C ALA A 161 17.77 8.38 -0.69
N THR A 162 16.55 8.32 -1.15
CA THR A 162 15.45 9.23 -0.77
C THR A 162 14.22 8.46 -0.32
N ASP A 163 13.34 9.12 0.45
CA ASP A 163 12.03 8.53 0.81
C ASP A 163 11.20 8.18 -0.43
N GLN A 164 11.29 8.98 -1.49
CA GLN A 164 10.63 8.71 -2.77
C GLN A 164 11.06 7.37 -3.37
N ASP A 165 12.34 7.02 -3.28
CA ASP A 165 12.87 5.75 -3.78
C ASP A 165 12.28 4.57 -2.99
N VAL A 166 12.23 4.69 -1.66
CA VAL A 166 11.65 3.67 -0.77
C VAL A 166 10.16 3.48 -1.07
N VAL A 167 9.41 4.59 -1.23
CA VAL A 167 7.99 4.59 -1.60
C VAL A 167 7.78 3.88 -2.94
N ALA A 168 8.63 4.15 -3.93
CA ALA A 168 8.56 3.53 -5.25
C ALA A 168 8.79 2.00 -5.18
N LEU A 169 9.79 1.56 -4.40
CA LEU A 169 10.07 0.13 -4.21
C LEU A 169 8.91 -0.61 -3.54
N ILE A 170 8.38 -0.05 -2.44
CA ILE A 170 7.23 -0.64 -1.75
C ILE A 170 6.01 -0.69 -2.68
N GLY A 171 5.73 0.42 -3.40
CA GLY A 171 4.65 0.47 -4.36
C GLY A 171 4.76 -0.61 -5.44
N ALA A 172 5.95 -0.82 -6.00
CA ALA A 172 6.18 -1.84 -7.02
C ALA A 172 6.04 -3.27 -6.48
N LEU A 173 6.41 -3.53 -5.23
CA LEU A 173 6.18 -4.83 -4.58
C LEU A 173 4.69 -5.11 -4.38
N VAL A 174 3.93 -4.09 -3.96
CA VAL A 174 2.46 -4.19 -3.80
C VAL A 174 1.79 -4.44 -5.16
N ASP A 175 2.28 -3.82 -6.24
CA ASP A 175 1.78 -4.10 -7.59
C ASP A 175 2.03 -5.55 -8.01
N LYS A 176 3.23 -6.10 -7.75
CA LYS A 176 3.51 -7.53 -8.00
C LYS A 176 2.59 -8.45 -7.22
N LEU A 177 2.27 -8.11 -5.97
CA LEU A 177 1.28 -8.86 -5.18
C LEU A 177 -0.11 -8.78 -5.83
N ALA A 178 -0.57 -7.59 -6.24
CA ALA A 178 -1.86 -7.43 -6.92
C ALA A 178 -1.93 -8.26 -8.22
N ASP A 179 -0.84 -8.29 -8.99
CA ASP A 179 -0.75 -9.05 -10.23
C ASP A 179 -0.78 -10.58 -10.00
N ALA A 180 -0.32 -11.05 -8.83
CA ALA A 180 -0.35 -12.46 -8.45
C ALA A 180 -1.73 -12.93 -7.94
N ILE A 181 -2.58 -12.01 -7.46
CA ILE A 181 -3.92 -12.35 -6.96
C ILE A 181 -4.84 -12.67 -8.13
N ALA A 182 -5.17 -13.94 -8.31
CA ALA A 182 -6.21 -14.39 -9.23
C ALA A 182 -7.56 -14.49 -8.51
N ILE A 183 -8.65 -14.20 -9.21
CA ILE A 183 -10.02 -14.31 -8.71
C ILE A 183 -10.76 -15.32 -9.59
N PRO A 184 -10.95 -16.57 -9.14
CA PRO A 184 -11.49 -17.66 -9.95
C PRO A 184 -12.87 -17.38 -10.51
N THR A 185 -13.73 -16.74 -9.71
CA THR A 185 -15.10 -16.39 -10.14
C THR A 185 -15.11 -15.53 -11.41
N LEU A 186 -14.13 -14.62 -11.54
CA LEU A 186 -13.98 -13.78 -12.73
C LEU A 186 -13.31 -14.50 -13.90
N ALA A 187 -12.41 -15.44 -13.61
CA ALA A 187 -11.78 -16.24 -14.64
C ALA A 187 -12.80 -17.15 -15.34
N SER A 188 -13.71 -17.74 -14.57
CA SER A 188 -14.79 -18.60 -15.09
C SER A 188 -15.85 -17.85 -15.90
N ALA A 189 -16.10 -16.57 -15.58
CA ALA A 189 -17.07 -15.73 -16.31
C ALA A 189 -16.57 -15.31 -17.71
N LYS A 190 -15.26 -15.26 -17.94
CA LYS A 190 -14.64 -14.87 -19.21
C LYS A 190 -14.63 -16.00 -20.26
N GLY A 191 -14.91 -17.23 -19.85
CA GLY A 191 -14.92 -18.44 -20.70
C GLY A 191 -16.31 -18.87 -21.18
N ARG A 192 -17.36 -18.09 -20.89
CA ARG A 192 -18.72 -18.27 -21.41
C ARG A 192 -19.08 -17.10 -22.29
#